data_deeab3ecc7c24905d7df3491bc0b464c
#
_entry.id   deeab3ecc7c24905d7df3491bc0b464c
#
_cell.length_a   1.000
_cell.length_b   1.000
_cell.length_c   1.000
_cell.angle_alpha   90.00
_cell.angle_beta   90.00
_cell.angle_gamma   90.00
#
_symmetry.space_group_name_H-M   'P 1'
#
loop_
_entity.id
_entity.type
_entity.pdbx_description
1 polymer ?
#
loop_
_entity_poly.entity_id
_entity_poly.type
_entity_poly.pdbx_seq_one_letter_code
_entity_poly.pdbx_strand_id
1 'polypeptide(L)'
;TEGAITDAAFADYLRCFRRPENVHAMCEDYRAAATIDLVHDADDADARLAMPLLALWGVDGFVGTQYDVLAEWRQVADDVSGQGVPGGHYLPEEAPDDTLTALVNFFS
;
A
#
# COMPACT_ATOMS: atom_id res chain seq x y z
N THR A 1 -4.90 -15.23 -0.34
CA THR A 1 -4.26 -16.57 -0.40
C THR A 1 -4.52 -17.31 0.90
N GLU A 2 -5.08 -18.52 0.84
CA GLU A 2 -5.33 -19.33 2.03
C GLU A 2 -3.99 -19.67 2.71
N GLY A 3 -3.89 -19.45 4.04
CA GLY A 3 -2.69 -19.75 4.82
C GLY A 3 -1.57 -18.70 4.72
N ALA A 4 -1.76 -17.62 3.99
CA ALA A 4 -0.74 -16.56 3.88
C ALA A 4 -0.44 -15.91 5.24
N ILE A 5 -1.48 -15.62 6.03
CA ILE A 5 -1.30 -15.06 7.37
C ILE A 5 -1.03 -16.20 8.37
N THR A 6 0.17 -16.21 8.92
CA THR A 6 0.54 -17.20 9.95
C THR A 6 -0.19 -16.95 11.27
N ASP A 7 -0.29 -18.00 12.12
CA ASP A 7 -0.90 -17.86 13.46
C ASP A 7 -0.17 -16.81 14.31
N ALA A 8 1.15 -16.69 14.17
CA ALA A 8 1.94 -15.69 14.88
C ALA A 8 1.62 -14.26 14.41
N ALA A 9 1.55 -14.03 13.10
CA ALA A 9 1.16 -12.74 12.53
C ALA A 9 -0.27 -12.39 12.92
N PHE A 10 -1.20 -13.34 12.82
CA PHE A 10 -2.59 -13.14 13.22
C PHE A 10 -2.72 -12.76 14.70
N ALA A 11 -1.98 -13.43 15.59
CA ALA A 11 -2.00 -13.10 17.02
C ALA A 11 -1.51 -11.67 17.30
N ASP A 12 -0.52 -11.20 16.55
CA ASP A 12 0.01 -9.84 16.70
C ASP A 12 -0.97 -8.80 16.15
N TYR A 13 -1.57 -9.04 15.00
CA TYR A 13 -2.64 -8.18 14.47
C TYR A 13 -3.82 -8.08 15.43
N LEU A 14 -4.26 -9.22 15.97
CA LEU A 14 -5.36 -9.24 16.92
C LEU A 14 -5.03 -8.48 18.21
N ARG A 15 -3.78 -8.57 18.68
CA ARG A 15 -3.29 -7.78 19.83
C ARG A 15 -3.43 -6.28 19.58
N CYS A 16 -3.09 -5.82 18.38
CA CYS A 16 -3.24 -4.42 17.97
C CYS A 16 -4.72 -4.02 17.87
N PHE A 17 -5.55 -4.85 17.25
CA PHE A 17 -6.98 -4.61 17.08
C PHE A 17 -7.79 -4.58 18.37
N ARG A 18 -7.31 -5.22 19.45
CA ARG A 18 -7.98 -5.18 20.76
C ARG A 18 -7.86 -3.84 21.49
N ARG A 19 -7.09 -2.90 20.97
CA ARG A 19 -6.95 -1.57 21.53
C ARG A 19 -7.97 -0.63 20.89
N PRO A 20 -8.92 -0.07 21.65
CA PRO A 20 -9.95 0.83 21.11
C PRO A 20 -9.36 2.05 20.38
N GLU A 21 -8.24 2.58 20.88
CA GLU A 21 -7.55 3.70 20.26
C GLU A 21 -7.01 3.37 18.87
N ASN A 22 -6.53 2.14 18.63
CA ASN A 22 -6.07 1.71 17.31
C ASN A 22 -7.25 1.58 16.34
N VAL A 23 -8.35 1.00 16.79
CA VAL A 23 -9.58 0.90 15.99
C VAL A 23 -10.10 2.29 15.64
N HIS A 24 -10.11 3.21 16.62
CA HIS A 24 -10.49 4.60 16.39
C HIS A 24 -9.61 5.25 15.33
N ALA A 25 -8.26 5.15 15.46
CA ALA A 25 -7.32 5.71 14.51
C ALA A 25 -7.53 5.19 13.09
N MET A 26 -7.75 3.89 12.93
CA MET A 26 -8.05 3.29 11.62
C MET A 26 -9.34 3.86 11.01
N CYS A 27 -10.38 4.06 11.82
CA CYS A 27 -11.62 4.67 11.34
C CYS A 27 -11.43 6.14 10.95
N GLU A 28 -10.60 6.88 11.69
CA GLU A 28 -10.30 8.30 11.36
C GLU A 28 -9.49 8.42 10.07
N ASP A 29 -8.58 7.48 9.79
CA ASP A 29 -7.85 7.40 8.53
C ASP A 29 -8.82 7.32 7.33
N TYR A 30 -9.78 6.39 7.37
CA TYR A 30 -10.82 6.30 6.33
C TYR A 30 -11.72 7.54 6.25
N ARG A 31 -11.99 8.22 7.36
CA ARG A 31 -12.75 9.48 7.33
C ARG A 31 -11.94 10.60 6.71
N ALA A 32 -10.64 10.68 7.02
CA ALA A 32 -9.74 11.66 6.42
C ALA A 32 -9.69 11.48 4.90
N ALA A 33 -9.49 10.25 4.42
CA ALA A 33 -9.45 9.94 2.99
C ALA A 33 -10.74 10.36 2.23
N ALA A 34 -11.90 10.35 2.91
CA ALA A 34 -13.17 10.78 2.31
C ALA A 34 -13.49 12.28 2.52
N THR A 35 -12.65 13.03 3.21
CA THR A 35 -12.93 14.43 3.58
C THR A 35 -11.73 15.35 3.42
N ILE A 36 -10.90 15.47 4.45
CA ILE A 36 -9.83 16.46 4.50
C ILE A 36 -8.70 16.16 3.49
N ASP A 37 -8.41 14.89 3.22
CA ASP A 37 -7.38 14.52 2.25
C ASP A 37 -7.75 14.99 0.84
N LEU A 38 -9.04 14.94 0.47
CA LEU A 38 -9.50 15.49 -0.81
C LEU A 38 -9.25 17.01 -0.95
N VAL A 39 -9.29 17.74 0.17
CA VAL A 39 -8.98 19.17 0.18
C VAL A 39 -7.47 19.38 0.02
N HIS A 40 -6.66 18.62 0.77
CA HIS A 40 -5.21 18.69 0.68
C HIS A 40 -4.71 18.29 -0.71
N ASP A 41 -5.26 17.21 -1.30
CA ASP A 41 -4.92 16.77 -2.65
C ASP A 41 -5.26 17.84 -3.71
N ALA A 42 -6.36 18.55 -3.53
CA ALA A 42 -6.72 19.65 -4.43
C ALA A 42 -5.78 20.86 -4.28
N ASP A 43 -5.35 21.17 -3.05
CA ASP A 43 -4.39 22.24 -2.78
C ASP A 43 -3.00 21.92 -3.32
N ASP A 44 -2.61 20.63 -3.28
CA ASP A 44 -1.32 20.13 -3.74
C ASP A 44 -1.34 19.55 -5.17
N ALA A 45 -2.39 19.81 -5.95
CA ALA A 45 -2.61 19.19 -7.27
C ALA A 45 -1.45 19.38 -8.26
N ASP A 46 -0.68 20.46 -8.13
CA ASP A 46 0.49 20.75 -8.96
C ASP A 46 1.81 20.25 -8.34
N ALA A 47 1.78 19.75 -7.10
CA ALA A 47 2.95 19.23 -6.43
C ALA A 47 3.32 17.84 -6.96
N ARG A 48 4.63 17.60 -7.15
CA ARG A 48 5.14 16.31 -7.61
C ARG A 48 6.22 15.78 -6.68
N LEU A 49 6.22 14.48 -6.49
CA LEU A 49 7.27 13.77 -5.76
C LEU A 49 8.52 13.69 -6.65
N ALA A 50 9.59 14.35 -6.23
CA ALA A 50 10.86 14.36 -6.97
C ALA A 50 11.81 13.21 -6.59
N MET A 51 11.53 12.51 -5.46
CA MET A 51 12.30 11.35 -5.06
C MET A 51 11.88 10.11 -5.85
N PRO A 52 12.77 9.11 -6.03
CA PRO A 52 12.40 7.83 -6.60
C PRO A 52 11.24 7.18 -5.82
N LEU A 53 10.29 6.63 -6.55
CA LEU A 53 9.12 5.94 -6.00
C LEU A 53 9.06 4.51 -6.52
N LEU A 54 8.92 3.55 -5.61
CA LEU A 54 8.63 2.16 -5.94
C LEU A 54 7.18 1.83 -5.59
N ALA A 55 6.41 1.44 -6.59
CA ALA A 55 5.06 0.91 -6.42
C ALA A 55 5.05 -0.63 -6.55
N LEU A 56 4.55 -1.33 -5.52
CA LEU A 56 4.31 -2.77 -5.56
C LEU A 56 2.83 -3.05 -5.36
N TRP A 57 2.28 -3.97 -6.13
CA TRP A 57 0.88 -4.35 -6.01
C TRP A 57 0.67 -5.84 -6.26
N GLY A 58 -0.37 -6.41 -5.65
CA GLY A 58 -0.80 -7.77 -5.92
C GLY A 58 -1.53 -7.85 -7.26
N VAL A 59 -1.06 -8.72 -8.17
CA VAL A 59 -1.67 -8.87 -9.51
C VAL A 59 -3.10 -9.39 -9.44
N ASP A 60 -3.43 -10.14 -8.40
CA ASP A 60 -4.77 -10.69 -8.17
C ASP A 60 -5.63 -9.79 -7.28
N GLY A 61 -5.07 -8.69 -6.78
CA GLY A 61 -5.75 -7.73 -5.92
C GLY A 61 -6.60 -6.73 -6.70
N PHE A 62 -7.50 -6.03 -5.98
CA PHE A 62 -8.37 -5.01 -6.58
C PHE A 62 -7.57 -3.95 -7.36
N VAL A 63 -6.51 -3.43 -6.77
CA VAL A 63 -5.69 -2.37 -7.39
C VAL A 63 -5.05 -2.86 -8.70
N GLY A 64 -4.43 -4.06 -8.69
CA GLY A 64 -3.78 -4.62 -9.87
C GLY A 64 -4.74 -4.99 -11.00
N THR A 65 -6.01 -5.27 -10.67
CA THR A 65 -7.02 -5.63 -11.66
C THR A 65 -7.81 -4.44 -12.22
N GLN A 66 -7.86 -3.32 -11.49
CA GLN A 66 -8.71 -2.18 -11.84
C GLN A 66 -7.92 -0.95 -12.36
N TYR A 67 -6.62 -0.85 -12.06
CA TYR A 67 -5.81 0.33 -12.37
C TYR A 67 -4.52 -0.02 -13.11
N ASP A 68 -4.08 0.89 -13.96
CA ASP A 68 -2.67 0.95 -14.38
C ASP A 68 -1.89 1.68 -13.28
N VAL A 69 -1.37 0.89 -12.34
CA VAL A 69 -0.73 1.40 -11.11
C VAL A 69 0.41 2.38 -11.40
N LEU A 70 1.23 2.09 -12.41
CA LEU A 70 2.33 2.97 -12.75
C LEU A 70 1.85 4.26 -13.42
N ALA A 71 0.80 4.20 -14.24
CA ALA A 71 0.23 5.39 -14.85
C ALA A 71 -0.39 6.31 -13.79
N GLU A 72 -1.05 5.76 -12.78
CA GLU A 72 -1.60 6.57 -11.68
C GLU A 72 -0.49 7.28 -10.90
N TRP A 73 0.57 6.56 -10.48
CA TRP A 73 1.67 7.18 -9.75
C TRP A 73 2.46 8.21 -10.57
N ARG A 74 2.59 8.02 -11.88
CA ARG A 74 3.25 8.99 -12.77
C ARG A 74 2.53 10.33 -12.90
N GLN A 75 1.28 10.42 -12.46
CA GLN A 75 0.56 11.70 -12.40
C GLN A 75 1.13 12.61 -11.31
N VAL A 76 1.66 12.03 -10.23
CA VAL A 76 2.09 12.76 -9.03
C VAL A 76 3.58 12.58 -8.68
N ALA A 77 4.32 11.77 -9.41
CA ALA A 77 5.75 11.52 -9.18
C ALA A 77 6.55 11.54 -10.47
N ASP A 78 7.82 11.98 -10.38
CA ASP A 78 8.70 12.15 -11.55
C ASP A 78 9.47 10.88 -11.91
N ASP A 79 9.91 10.11 -10.90
CA ASP A 79 10.68 8.89 -11.06
C ASP A 79 9.93 7.70 -10.44
N VAL A 80 9.18 6.98 -11.26
CA VAL A 80 8.31 5.88 -10.82
C VAL A 80 8.77 4.56 -11.42
N SER A 81 9.13 3.64 -10.54
CA SER A 81 9.35 2.24 -10.84
C SER A 81 8.34 1.35 -10.11
N GLY A 82 8.22 0.11 -10.52
CA GLY A 82 7.35 -0.83 -9.80
C GLY A 82 6.98 -2.05 -10.62
N GLN A 83 6.35 -3.00 -9.92
CA GLN A 83 5.92 -4.25 -10.53
C GLN A 83 4.77 -4.87 -9.75
N GLY A 84 3.95 -5.64 -10.45
CA GLY A 84 3.03 -6.57 -9.83
C GLY A 84 3.78 -7.76 -9.24
N VAL A 85 3.37 -8.20 -8.06
CA VAL A 85 3.84 -9.46 -7.44
C VAL A 85 2.69 -10.44 -7.31
N PRO A 86 2.95 -11.77 -7.30
CA PRO A 86 1.91 -12.76 -7.13
C PRO A 86 1.21 -12.59 -5.78
N GLY A 87 -0.11 -12.40 -5.78
CA GLY A 87 -0.89 -12.24 -4.55
C GLY A 87 -1.96 -11.18 -4.66
N GLY A 88 -2.69 -11.00 -3.56
CA GLY A 88 -3.80 -10.06 -3.43
C GLY A 88 -3.42 -8.77 -2.74
N HIS A 89 -4.07 -8.49 -1.61
CA HIS A 89 -3.93 -7.19 -0.93
C HIS A 89 -2.76 -7.14 0.07
N TYR A 90 -2.38 -8.28 0.63
CA TYR A 90 -1.41 -8.36 1.73
C TYR A 90 -0.06 -8.88 1.24
N LEU A 91 0.65 -8.09 0.43
CA LEU A 91 1.88 -8.49 -0.24
C LEU A 91 2.95 -9.08 0.70
N PRO A 92 3.26 -8.50 1.86
CA PRO A 92 4.26 -9.07 2.77
C PRO A 92 3.88 -10.45 3.32
N GLU A 93 2.60 -10.76 3.36
CA GLU A 93 2.08 -12.05 3.84
C GLU A 93 1.91 -13.06 2.70
N GLU A 94 1.49 -12.58 1.54
CA GLU A 94 1.14 -13.44 0.40
C GLU A 94 2.33 -13.73 -0.52
N ALA A 95 3.27 -12.77 -0.64
CA ALA A 95 4.46 -12.86 -1.48
C ALA A 95 5.68 -12.22 -0.79
N PRO A 96 6.12 -12.73 0.40
CA PRO A 96 7.18 -12.11 1.19
C PRO A 96 8.52 -12.04 0.46
N ASP A 97 8.91 -13.09 -0.26
CA ASP A 97 10.20 -13.15 -0.95
C ASP A 97 10.27 -12.20 -2.14
N ASP A 98 9.20 -12.11 -2.94
CA ASP A 98 9.11 -11.18 -4.06
C ASP A 98 9.08 -9.73 -3.57
N THR A 99 8.32 -9.46 -2.52
CA THR A 99 8.23 -8.15 -1.88
C THR A 99 9.61 -7.73 -1.34
N LEU A 100 10.27 -8.60 -0.58
CA LEU A 100 11.61 -8.33 -0.03
C LEU A 100 12.63 -8.08 -1.14
N THR A 101 12.62 -8.91 -2.19
CA THR A 101 13.55 -8.76 -3.32
C THR A 101 13.38 -7.41 -4.00
N ALA A 102 12.15 -6.99 -4.25
CA ALA A 102 11.86 -5.69 -4.87
C ALA A 102 12.34 -4.52 -3.99
N LEU A 103 12.09 -4.59 -2.67
CA LEU A 103 12.53 -3.56 -1.73
C LEU A 103 14.06 -3.49 -1.64
N VAL A 104 14.75 -4.62 -1.52
CA VAL A 104 16.22 -4.66 -1.47
C VAL A 104 16.83 -4.06 -2.75
N ASN A 105 16.31 -4.42 -3.91
CA ASN A 105 16.79 -3.88 -5.18
C ASN A 105 16.59 -2.37 -5.31
N PHE A 106 15.47 -1.85 -4.78
CA PHE A 106 15.17 -0.43 -4.84
C PHE A 106 16.05 0.40 -3.91
N PHE A 107 16.42 -0.12 -2.74
CA PHE A 107 17.22 0.59 -1.74
C PHE A 107 18.73 0.32 -1.85
N SER A 108 19.18 -0.48 -2.84
CA SER A 108 20.61 -0.74 -3.10
C SER A 108 21.20 0.27 -4.06
#